data_b768041f32c268f0b72d910ec057abb6
#
_entry.id   b768041f32c268f0b72d910ec057abb6
#
_cell.length_a   1.000
_cell.length_b   1.000
_cell.length_c   1.000
_cell.angle_alpha   90.00
_cell.angle_beta   90.00
_cell.angle_gamma   90.00
#
_symmetry.space_group_name_H-M   'P 1'
#
loop_
_entity.id
_entity.type
_entity.pdbx_description
1 polymer ?
#
loop_
_entity_poly.entity_id
_entity_poly.type
_entity_poly.pdbx_seq_one_letter_code
_entity_poly.pdbx_strand_id
1 'polypeptide(L)'
;IFQGGVSTADIHWMPYDGIGRDVRVGLNFTEKGDGIGAARGCSDRANSAASKLKKGDVDWDKIFGQDGARWFHTGGIYAALSETTQDVIIEAVTAAKKYGTIVSYDLNYRPSLWKSIGGEKKATEVNREIAKYVDVMLGNEEDFTACLGLTVEGVELEKKASKLDPTHFKKMSKKAIEQFPHFQAVATTLRNAKTATVNDWSAVLYIDGEFYDAIPRPELEIYDRVGGGDSFASGLIYGLMEGKDPAEAVNYGAAHGALEMTTPGDTTMATLREVEKAVGGGSARVDR
;
A
#
# COMPACT_ATOMS: atom_id res chain seq x y z
N ILE A 1 5.98 15.99 3.82
CA ILE A 1 6.97 15.00 4.30
C ILE A 1 7.74 15.61 5.47
N PHE A 2 8.56 16.63 5.28
CA PHE A 2 9.36 17.26 6.34
C PHE A 2 8.49 17.76 7.51
N GLN A 3 7.35 18.36 7.25
CA GLN A 3 6.40 18.82 8.27
C GLN A 3 5.88 17.66 9.14
N GLY A 4 5.76 16.46 8.59
CA GLY A 4 5.41 15.23 9.33
C GLY A 4 6.59 14.58 10.07
N GLY A 5 7.76 15.23 10.15
CA GLY A 5 8.93 14.70 10.84
C GLY A 5 9.75 13.67 10.06
N VAL A 6 9.46 13.47 8.78
CA VAL A 6 10.18 12.52 7.92
C VAL A 6 11.48 13.15 7.42
N SER A 7 12.60 12.42 7.51
CA SER A 7 13.88 12.85 6.93
C SER A 7 13.77 13.00 5.42
N THR A 8 14.35 14.08 4.91
CA THR A 8 14.44 14.36 3.48
C THR A 8 15.89 14.25 2.95
N ALA A 9 16.80 13.73 3.79
CA ALA A 9 18.21 13.68 3.48
C ALA A 9 18.53 12.79 2.27
N ASP A 10 17.78 11.71 2.09
CA ASP A 10 17.99 10.73 1.04
C ASP A 10 17.06 10.92 -0.17
N ILE A 11 16.36 12.07 -0.27
CA ILE A 11 15.59 12.41 -1.46
C ILE A 11 16.54 12.77 -2.60
N HIS A 12 16.45 12.03 -3.69
CA HIS A 12 17.16 12.34 -4.93
C HIS A 12 16.45 13.48 -5.67
N TRP A 13 17.03 14.69 -5.60
CA TRP A 13 16.48 15.89 -6.22
C TRP A 13 16.94 15.98 -7.68
N MET A 14 15.99 16.12 -8.60
CA MET A 14 16.24 16.30 -10.02
C MET A 14 15.99 17.74 -10.46
N PRO A 15 16.82 18.29 -11.38
CA PRO A 15 16.64 19.66 -11.87
C PRO A 15 15.34 19.76 -12.70
N TYR A 16 14.62 20.85 -12.52
CA TYR A 16 13.40 21.16 -13.27
C TYR A 16 13.68 22.25 -14.31
N ASP A 17 13.30 22.01 -15.57
CA ASP A 17 13.58 22.90 -16.71
C ASP A 17 12.58 24.08 -16.84
N GLY A 18 11.64 24.23 -15.92
CA GLY A 18 10.61 25.26 -15.94
C GLY A 18 9.36 24.90 -16.77
N ILE A 19 9.40 23.85 -17.57
CA ILE A 19 8.30 23.44 -18.46
C ILE A 19 7.98 21.93 -18.40
N GLY A 20 8.83 21.13 -17.75
CA GLY A 20 8.58 19.70 -17.52
C GLY A 20 8.74 18.79 -18.75
N ARG A 21 9.61 19.14 -19.68
CA ARG A 21 9.90 18.27 -20.83
C ARG A 21 10.64 17.01 -20.44
N ASP A 22 11.59 17.14 -19.52
CA ASP A 22 12.41 16.03 -19.04
C ASP A 22 11.90 15.54 -17.68
N VAL A 23 11.82 16.42 -16.70
CA VAL A 23 11.38 16.11 -15.33
C VAL A 23 10.29 17.10 -14.89
N ARG A 24 9.22 16.57 -14.28
CA ARG A 24 8.15 17.36 -13.68
C ARG A 24 7.56 16.68 -12.45
N VAL A 25 6.76 17.40 -11.70
CA VAL A 25 5.94 16.81 -10.64
C VAL A 25 4.82 16.00 -11.27
N GLY A 26 4.63 14.77 -10.82
CA GLY A 26 3.46 13.96 -11.17
C GLY A 26 2.18 14.60 -10.63
N LEU A 27 1.10 14.51 -11.39
CA LEU A 27 -0.20 15.08 -11.00
C LEU A 27 -1.23 13.98 -10.81
N ASN A 28 -2.08 14.14 -9.82
CA ASN A 28 -3.24 13.30 -9.62
C ASN A 28 -4.48 14.20 -9.43
N PHE A 29 -5.44 14.05 -10.33
CA PHE A 29 -6.71 14.77 -10.26
C PHE A 29 -7.77 13.80 -9.75
N THR A 30 -8.38 14.12 -8.63
CA THR A 30 -9.46 13.32 -8.05
C THR A 30 -10.69 14.17 -7.92
N GLU A 31 -11.73 13.84 -8.68
CA GLU A 31 -13.08 14.33 -8.45
C GLU A 31 -13.70 13.51 -7.32
N LYS A 32 -13.98 14.18 -6.21
CA LYS A 32 -14.66 13.55 -5.08
C LYS A 32 -16.09 13.17 -5.48
N GLY A 33 -16.44 11.91 -5.31
CA GLY A 33 -17.84 11.49 -5.47
C GLY A 33 -18.73 12.01 -4.34
N ASP A 34 -20.03 12.03 -4.59
CA ASP A 34 -21.03 12.32 -3.56
C ASP A 34 -22.31 11.49 -3.79
N GLY A 35 -22.88 10.95 -2.72
CA GLY A 35 -24.04 10.07 -2.77
C GLY A 35 -23.87 8.93 -3.77
N ILE A 36 -24.69 8.88 -4.82
CA ILE A 36 -24.63 7.88 -5.89
C ILE A 36 -23.60 8.20 -6.99
N GLY A 37 -23.05 9.41 -6.99
CA GLY A 37 -22.02 9.85 -7.95
C GLY A 37 -20.66 9.30 -7.55
N ALA A 38 -20.12 8.35 -8.33
CA ALA A 38 -18.83 7.76 -8.07
C ALA A 38 -17.68 8.76 -8.20
N ALA A 39 -16.68 8.67 -7.31
CA ALA A 39 -15.42 9.41 -7.46
C ALA A 39 -14.72 9.04 -8.77
N ARG A 40 -14.04 10.01 -9.39
CA ARG A 40 -13.25 9.82 -10.61
C ARG A 40 -11.83 10.29 -10.38
N GLY A 41 -10.85 9.53 -10.88
CA GLY A 41 -9.45 9.89 -10.78
C GLY A 41 -8.77 9.87 -12.15
N CYS A 42 -7.88 10.83 -12.37
CA CYS A 42 -6.96 10.86 -13.50
C CYS A 42 -5.56 11.13 -12.99
N SER A 43 -4.67 10.17 -13.19
CA SER A 43 -3.28 10.30 -12.78
C SER A 43 -2.40 10.55 -13.98
N ASP A 44 -1.61 11.61 -13.94
CA ASP A 44 -0.60 11.95 -14.91
C ASP A 44 0.80 11.84 -14.28
N ARG A 45 1.44 10.69 -14.47
CA ARG A 45 2.73 10.33 -13.87
C ARG A 45 3.90 10.38 -14.84
N ALA A 46 3.65 10.69 -16.10
CA ALA A 46 4.70 10.75 -17.11
C ALA A 46 5.75 11.81 -16.77
N ASN A 47 7.02 11.48 -17.01
CA ASN A 47 8.18 12.34 -16.72
C ASN A 47 8.29 12.82 -15.25
N SER A 48 7.62 12.15 -14.30
CA SER A 48 7.85 12.45 -12.89
C SER A 48 9.30 12.10 -12.51
N ALA A 49 9.90 12.84 -11.55
CA ALA A 49 11.25 12.57 -11.08
C ALA A 49 11.41 11.11 -10.63
N ALA A 50 10.40 10.56 -9.94
CA ALA A 50 10.39 9.16 -9.54
C ALA A 50 10.47 8.18 -10.72
N SER A 51 9.84 8.50 -11.88
CA SER A 51 9.90 7.65 -13.08
C SER A 51 11.27 7.70 -13.80
N LYS A 52 12.12 8.62 -13.44
CA LYS A 52 13.46 8.81 -14.05
C LYS A 52 14.58 8.17 -13.25
N LEU A 53 14.32 7.71 -12.04
CA LEU A 53 15.31 7.01 -11.23
C LEU A 53 15.84 5.79 -11.97
N LYS A 54 17.13 5.54 -11.79
CA LYS A 54 17.87 4.43 -12.39
C LYS A 54 18.65 3.68 -11.32
N LYS A 55 18.98 2.46 -11.61
CA LYS A 55 19.91 1.68 -10.80
C LYS A 55 21.20 2.44 -10.57
N GLY A 56 21.63 2.54 -9.30
CA GLY A 56 22.82 3.28 -8.87
C GLY A 56 22.57 4.74 -8.48
N ASP A 57 21.36 5.29 -8.66
CA ASP A 57 21.05 6.67 -8.27
C ASP A 57 20.88 6.84 -6.75
N VAL A 58 20.59 5.74 -6.04
CA VAL A 58 20.37 5.73 -4.59
C VAL A 58 21.42 4.88 -3.89
N ASP A 59 22.04 5.42 -2.84
CA ASP A 59 23.00 4.70 -2.01
C ASP A 59 22.28 3.81 -0.97
N TRP A 60 21.86 2.63 -1.41
CA TRP A 60 21.17 1.66 -0.56
C TRP A 60 22.06 1.09 0.54
N ASP A 61 23.37 0.99 0.32
CA ASP A 61 24.33 0.54 1.34
C ASP A 61 24.43 1.55 2.49
N LYS A 62 24.31 2.85 2.19
CA LYS A 62 24.19 3.88 3.22
C LYS A 62 22.88 3.72 4.00
N ILE A 63 21.75 3.67 3.31
CA ILE A 63 20.41 3.65 3.94
C ILE A 63 20.23 2.39 4.82
N PHE A 64 20.53 1.22 4.30
CA PHE A 64 20.29 -0.04 5.02
C PHE A 64 21.45 -0.45 5.90
N GLY A 65 22.70 -0.19 5.47
CA GLY A 65 23.89 -0.63 6.17
C GLY A 65 24.41 0.36 7.19
N GLN A 66 24.54 1.65 6.85
CA GLN A 66 25.13 2.66 7.72
C GLN A 66 24.08 3.32 8.61
N ASP A 67 22.95 3.76 8.02
CA ASP A 67 21.87 4.41 8.77
C ASP A 67 20.96 3.37 9.46
N GLY A 68 21.00 2.11 9.05
CA GLY A 68 20.37 0.99 9.73
C GLY A 68 18.85 0.98 9.62
N ALA A 69 18.31 1.31 8.44
CA ALA A 69 16.86 1.27 8.23
C ALA A 69 16.32 -0.14 8.49
N ARG A 70 15.42 -0.26 9.46
CA ARG A 70 14.86 -1.55 9.91
C ARG A 70 13.79 -2.10 8.99
N TRP A 71 13.11 -1.22 8.24
CA TRP A 71 11.99 -1.57 7.36
C TRP A 71 12.04 -0.76 6.07
N PHE A 72 11.81 -1.42 4.95
CA PHE A 72 11.68 -0.81 3.63
C PHE A 72 10.29 -1.12 3.07
N HIS A 73 9.55 -0.08 2.69
CA HIS A 73 8.24 -0.22 2.04
C HIS A 73 8.26 0.36 0.64
N THR A 74 7.72 -0.38 -0.33
CA THR A 74 7.54 0.09 -1.71
C THR A 74 6.30 -0.58 -2.32
N GLY A 75 5.98 -0.29 -3.60
CA GLY A 75 4.77 -0.83 -4.19
C GLY A 75 4.73 -0.88 -5.70
N GLY A 76 3.73 -1.57 -6.23
CA GLY A 76 3.53 -1.87 -7.64
C GLY A 76 3.27 -0.65 -8.52
N ILE A 77 2.78 0.46 -7.96
CA ILE A 77 2.69 1.72 -8.72
C ILE A 77 4.10 2.18 -9.12
N TYR A 78 5.06 2.18 -8.18
CA TYR A 78 6.43 2.56 -8.49
C TYR A 78 7.08 1.58 -9.47
N ALA A 79 6.86 0.27 -9.30
CA ALA A 79 7.36 -0.75 -10.23
C ALA A 79 6.87 -0.54 -11.68
N ALA A 80 5.70 0.06 -11.85
CA ALA A 80 5.05 0.28 -13.13
C ALA A 80 5.26 1.67 -13.73
N LEU A 81 6.03 2.57 -13.08
CA LEU A 81 6.22 3.94 -13.55
C LEU A 81 7.06 4.02 -14.83
N SER A 82 8.07 3.17 -14.95
CA SER A 82 8.94 3.08 -16.12
C SER A 82 9.69 1.73 -16.14
N GLU A 83 10.39 1.44 -17.22
CA GLU A 83 11.24 0.26 -17.31
C GLU A 83 12.42 0.31 -16.34
N THR A 84 12.95 1.49 -16.04
CA THR A 84 14.09 1.64 -15.12
C THR A 84 13.72 1.50 -13.65
N THR A 85 12.49 1.84 -13.25
CA THR A 85 12.05 1.74 -11.86
C THR A 85 11.95 0.30 -11.36
N GLN A 86 11.75 -0.66 -12.28
CA GLN A 86 11.81 -2.09 -11.97
C GLN A 86 13.19 -2.49 -11.45
N ASP A 87 14.25 -2.05 -12.14
CA ASP A 87 15.63 -2.33 -11.75
C ASP A 87 16.00 -1.65 -10.42
N VAL A 88 15.49 -0.44 -10.19
CA VAL A 88 15.68 0.28 -8.91
C VAL A 88 15.05 -0.49 -7.73
N ILE A 89 13.84 -1.03 -7.91
CA ILE A 89 13.22 -1.85 -6.84
C ILE A 89 14.04 -3.11 -6.58
N ILE A 90 14.44 -3.84 -7.61
CA ILE A 90 15.23 -5.07 -7.44
C ILE A 90 16.56 -4.77 -6.74
N GLU A 91 17.22 -3.66 -7.09
CA GLU A 91 18.42 -3.20 -6.40
C GLU A 91 18.14 -2.91 -4.92
N ALA A 92 17.08 -2.15 -4.62
CA ALA A 92 16.69 -1.77 -3.27
C ALA A 92 16.36 -2.98 -2.40
N VAL A 93 15.49 -3.90 -2.88
CA VAL A 93 15.09 -5.08 -2.09
C VAL A 93 16.25 -6.06 -1.90
N THR A 94 17.15 -6.18 -2.89
CA THR A 94 18.37 -6.99 -2.76
C THR A 94 19.30 -6.42 -1.69
N ALA A 95 19.50 -5.11 -1.69
CA ALA A 95 20.29 -4.43 -0.66
C ALA A 95 19.63 -4.53 0.72
N ALA A 96 18.31 -4.34 0.82
CA ALA A 96 17.57 -4.50 2.07
C ALA A 96 17.79 -5.90 2.68
N LYS A 97 17.67 -6.95 1.88
CA LYS A 97 17.90 -8.33 2.37
C LYS A 97 19.36 -8.58 2.77
N LYS A 98 20.34 -7.97 2.08
CA LYS A 98 21.76 -8.04 2.45
C LYS A 98 22.01 -7.55 3.89
N TYR A 99 21.28 -6.54 4.33
CA TYR A 99 21.42 -5.91 5.65
C TYR A 99 20.37 -6.37 6.68
N GLY A 100 19.51 -7.32 6.34
CA GLY A 100 18.47 -7.84 7.25
C GLY A 100 17.29 -6.89 7.45
N THR A 101 17.12 -5.91 6.57
CA THR A 101 15.97 -5.00 6.57
C THR A 101 14.72 -5.77 6.16
N ILE A 102 13.62 -5.61 6.89
CA ILE A 102 12.32 -6.16 6.55
C ILE A 102 11.77 -5.43 5.32
N VAL A 103 11.26 -6.17 4.36
CA VAL A 103 10.69 -5.62 3.12
C VAL A 103 9.19 -5.85 3.09
N SER A 104 8.41 -4.77 2.98
CA SER A 104 6.98 -4.83 2.65
C SER A 104 6.69 -4.28 1.26
N TYR A 105 5.71 -4.88 0.60
CA TYR A 105 5.34 -4.52 -0.76
C TYR A 105 3.82 -4.50 -0.92
N ASP A 106 3.28 -3.36 -1.38
CA ASP A 106 1.89 -3.25 -1.80
C ASP A 106 1.78 -3.51 -3.31
N LEU A 107 1.13 -4.58 -3.70
CA LEU A 107 0.95 -4.98 -5.10
C LEU A 107 0.27 -3.89 -5.95
N ASN A 108 -0.72 -3.24 -5.40
CA ASN A 108 -1.37 -2.02 -5.89
C ASN A 108 -1.46 -1.96 -7.44
N TYR A 109 -2.04 -3.00 -8.05
CA TYR A 109 -2.10 -3.17 -9.50
C TYR A 109 -2.84 -2.03 -10.18
N ARG A 110 -2.24 -1.49 -11.22
CA ARG A 110 -2.86 -0.44 -12.05
C ARG A 110 -2.73 -0.81 -13.53
N PRO A 111 -3.78 -1.37 -14.15
CA PRO A 111 -3.75 -1.77 -15.56
C PRO A 111 -3.27 -0.67 -16.52
N SER A 112 -3.63 0.59 -16.22
CA SER A 112 -3.24 1.75 -17.02
C SER A 112 -1.73 1.98 -17.10
N LEU A 113 -1.01 1.70 -16.01
CA LEU A 113 0.45 1.84 -15.96
C LEU A 113 1.14 0.71 -16.73
N TRP A 114 0.70 -0.52 -16.51
CA TRP A 114 1.29 -1.69 -17.15
C TRP A 114 1.01 -1.78 -18.66
N LYS A 115 -0.11 -1.22 -19.11
CA LYS A 115 -0.55 -1.33 -20.53
C LYS A 115 0.54 -0.90 -21.51
N SER A 116 1.30 0.14 -21.21
CA SER A 116 2.34 0.69 -22.10
C SER A 116 3.68 -0.05 -22.04
N ILE A 117 3.90 -0.87 -21.01
CA ILE A 117 5.19 -1.55 -20.76
C ILE A 117 5.08 -3.08 -20.76
N GLY A 118 4.07 -3.64 -21.40
CA GLY A 118 3.93 -5.10 -21.61
C GLY A 118 2.71 -5.73 -20.96
N GLY A 119 1.83 -4.95 -20.34
CA GLY A 119 0.54 -5.40 -19.83
C GLY A 119 0.65 -6.31 -18.60
N GLU A 120 -0.40 -7.11 -18.38
CA GLU A 120 -0.52 -7.99 -17.22
C GLU A 120 0.59 -9.06 -17.17
N LYS A 121 0.99 -9.60 -18.33
CA LYS A 121 2.09 -10.56 -18.39
C LYS A 121 3.38 -9.98 -17.83
N LYS A 122 3.71 -8.74 -18.19
CA LYS A 122 4.90 -8.04 -17.67
C LYS A 122 4.73 -7.69 -16.18
N ALA A 123 3.53 -7.30 -15.77
CA ALA A 123 3.22 -7.09 -14.36
C ALA A 123 3.50 -8.35 -13.55
N THR A 124 3.00 -9.50 -13.98
CA THR A 124 3.24 -10.79 -13.30
C THR A 124 4.72 -11.13 -13.25
N GLU A 125 5.46 -11.00 -14.36
CA GLU A 125 6.89 -11.27 -14.43
C GLU A 125 7.67 -10.44 -13.39
N VAL A 126 7.47 -9.12 -13.40
CA VAL A 126 8.19 -8.18 -12.53
C VAL A 126 7.83 -8.37 -11.06
N ASN A 127 6.53 -8.46 -10.75
CA ASN A 127 6.10 -8.59 -9.36
C ASN A 127 6.49 -9.93 -8.75
N ARG A 128 6.52 -11.02 -9.52
CA ARG A 128 7.04 -12.31 -9.04
C ARG A 128 8.54 -12.26 -8.75
N GLU A 129 9.31 -11.49 -9.51
CA GLU A 129 10.74 -11.29 -9.23
C GLU A 129 10.93 -10.49 -7.92
N ILE A 130 10.21 -9.38 -7.75
CA ILE A 130 10.23 -8.57 -6.52
C ILE A 130 9.79 -9.41 -5.31
N ALA A 131 8.73 -10.21 -5.48
CA ALA A 131 8.16 -11.04 -4.41
C ALA A 131 9.17 -11.98 -3.75
N LYS A 132 10.24 -12.38 -4.43
CA LYS A 132 11.30 -13.21 -3.86
C LYS A 132 12.02 -12.58 -2.66
N TYR A 133 11.92 -11.27 -2.50
CA TYR A 133 12.61 -10.50 -1.47
C TYR A 133 11.65 -9.91 -0.42
N VAL A 134 10.35 -10.12 -0.58
CA VAL A 134 9.32 -9.50 0.27
C VAL A 134 9.04 -10.37 1.49
N ASP A 135 8.96 -9.74 2.66
CA ASP A 135 8.57 -10.38 3.92
C ASP A 135 7.07 -10.17 4.21
N VAL A 136 6.55 -8.98 3.91
CA VAL A 136 5.15 -8.62 4.17
C VAL A 136 4.49 -8.16 2.87
N MET A 137 3.52 -8.93 2.39
CA MET A 137 2.82 -8.64 1.15
C MET A 137 1.45 -8.02 1.42
N LEU A 138 1.18 -6.88 0.76
CA LEU A 138 -0.13 -6.22 0.79
C LEU A 138 -0.79 -6.27 -0.60
N GLY A 139 -2.11 -6.35 -0.62
CA GLY A 139 -2.89 -6.34 -1.86
C GLY A 139 -4.26 -6.99 -1.65
N ASN A 140 -5.14 -6.78 -2.60
CA ASN A 140 -6.43 -7.46 -2.68
C ASN A 140 -6.36 -8.67 -3.62
N GLU A 141 -7.45 -9.42 -3.78
CA GLU A 141 -7.47 -10.63 -4.61
C GLU A 141 -7.15 -10.36 -6.09
N GLU A 142 -7.59 -9.20 -6.63
CA GLU A 142 -7.30 -8.78 -8.00
C GLU A 142 -5.79 -8.51 -8.16
N ASP A 143 -5.20 -7.84 -7.17
CA ASP A 143 -3.76 -7.56 -7.16
C ASP A 143 -2.94 -8.86 -7.16
N PHE A 144 -3.29 -9.82 -6.30
CA PHE A 144 -2.61 -11.12 -6.25
C PHE A 144 -2.77 -11.90 -7.56
N THR A 145 -3.92 -11.82 -8.18
CA THR A 145 -4.17 -12.49 -9.47
C THR A 145 -3.33 -11.85 -10.58
N ALA A 146 -3.43 -10.54 -10.75
CA ALA A 146 -2.75 -9.82 -11.84
C ALA A 146 -1.22 -9.76 -11.67
N CYS A 147 -0.75 -9.56 -10.44
CA CYS A 147 0.68 -9.38 -10.16
C CYS A 147 1.43 -10.68 -9.89
N LEU A 148 0.79 -11.68 -9.28
CA LEU A 148 1.45 -12.93 -8.92
C LEU A 148 0.94 -14.16 -9.68
N GLY A 149 -0.10 -13.99 -10.50
CA GLY A 149 -0.73 -15.10 -11.23
C GLY A 149 -1.42 -16.11 -10.32
N LEU A 150 -1.84 -15.67 -9.12
CA LEU A 150 -2.56 -16.52 -8.18
C LEU A 150 -4.06 -16.49 -8.48
N THR A 151 -4.67 -17.65 -8.59
CA THR A 151 -6.11 -17.78 -8.80
C THR A 151 -6.72 -18.66 -7.72
N VAL A 152 -7.88 -18.29 -7.22
CA VAL A 152 -8.67 -19.08 -6.27
C VAL A 152 -10.00 -19.41 -6.95
N GLU A 153 -10.41 -20.68 -6.90
CA GLU A 153 -11.69 -21.11 -7.47
C GLU A 153 -12.88 -20.43 -6.75
N GLY A 154 -13.87 -20.01 -7.53
CA GLY A 154 -15.10 -19.40 -7.00
C GLY A 154 -15.15 -17.89 -6.97
N VAL A 155 -14.05 -17.17 -7.22
CA VAL A 155 -14.00 -15.69 -7.22
C VAL A 155 -14.95 -15.07 -8.27
N GLU A 156 -15.14 -15.73 -9.42
CA GLU A 156 -16.02 -15.23 -10.48
C GLU A 156 -17.52 -15.31 -10.14
N LEU A 157 -17.92 -16.25 -9.30
CA LEU A 157 -19.32 -16.51 -9.00
C LEU A 157 -19.89 -15.62 -7.87
N GLU A 158 -19.03 -15.03 -7.04
CA GLU A 158 -19.42 -14.32 -5.83
C GLU A 158 -19.20 -12.80 -5.86
N LYS A 159 -19.09 -12.17 -7.02
CA LYS A 159 -19.11 -10.69 -7.14
C LYS A 159 -20.31 -10.01 -6.49
N LYS A 160 -21.24 -10.81 -5.90
CA LYS A 160 -22.41 -10.34 -5.14
C LYS A 160 -22.30 -10.52 -3.62
N ALA A 161 -21.25 -11.20 -3.11
CA ALA A 161 -21.04 -11.32 -1.68
C ALA A 161 -20.68 -9.96 -1.06
N SER A 162 -20.91 -9.79 0.23
CA SER A 162 -20.46 -8.59 0.95
C SER A 162 -18.97 -8.40 0.74
N LYS A 163 -18.55 -7.23 0.28
CA LYS A 163 -17.12 -6.89 0.09
C LYS A 163 -16.33 -6.85 1.39
N LEU A 164 -16.97 -7.08 2.52
CA LEU A 164 -16.35 -7.29 3.84
C LEU A 164 -16.18 -8.78 4.19
N ASP A 165 -16.61 -9.71 3.32
CA ASP A 165 -16.36 -11.13 3.56
C ASP A 165 -14.88 -11.45 3.23
N PRO A 166 -14.05 -11.84 4.22
CA PRO A 166 -12.64 -12.12 4.02
C PRO A 166 -12.37 -13.52 3.44
N THR A 167 -13.38 -14.32 3.17
CA THR A 167 -13.21 -15.75 2.84
C THR A 167 -12.30 -15.97 1.63
N HIS A 168 -12.50 -15.21 0.56
CA HIS A 168 -11.67 -15.34 -0.65
C HIS A 168 -10.25 -14.87 -0.40
N PHE A 169 -10.08 -13.75 0.30
CA PHE A 169 -8.77 -13.27 0.68
C PHE A 169 -8.03 -14.28 1.58
N LYS A 170 -8.72 -14.90 2.54
CA LYS A 170 -8.12 -15.92 3.40
C LYS A 170 -7.62 -17.13 2.60
N LYS A 171 -8.36 -17.55 1.56
CA LYS A 171 -7.90 -18.59 0.63
C LYS A 171 -6.70 -18.12 -0.21
N MET A 172 -6.76 -16.89 -0.72
CA MET A 172 -5.68 -16.29 -1.51
C MET A 172 -4.38 -16.15 -0.71
N SER A 173 -4.46 -15.70 0.55
CA SER A 173 -3.31 -15.57 1.44
C SER A 173 -2.62 -16.90 1.69
N LYS A 174 -3.37 -17.97 1.95
CA LYS A 174 -2.81 -19.32 2.11
C LYS A 174 -2.07 -19.76 0.84
N LYS A 175 -2.67 -19.55 -0.32
CA LYS A 175 -2.04 -19.88 -1.61
C LYS A 175 -0.80 -19.02 -1.87
N ALA A 176 -0.80 -17.76 -1.47
CA ALA A 176 0.38 -16.91 -1.59
C ALA A 176 1.54 -17.43 -0.73
N ILE A 177 1.29 -17.81 0.53
CA ILE A 177 2.29 -18.41 1.41
C ILE A 177 2.79 -19.75 0.88
N GLU A 178 1.91 -20.60 0.31
CA GLU A 178 2.32 -21.86 -0.32
C GLU A 178 3.29 -21.65 -1.49
N GLN A 179 3.06 -20.63 -2.31
CA GLN A 179 3.95 -20.30 -3.44
C GLN A 179 5.19 -19.49 -3.05
N PHE A 180 5.08 -18.69 -1.99
CA PHE A 180 6.15 -17.84 -1.47
C PHE A 180 6.33 -18.09 0.04
N PRO A 181 6.94 -19.23 0.42
CA PRO A 181 7.02 -19.65 1.84
C PRO A 181 7.83 -18.72 2.74
N HIS A 182 8.55 -17.79 2.17
CA HIS A 182 9.32 -16.77 2.91
C HIS A 182 8.48 -15.54 3.30
N PHE A 183 7.25 -15.39 2.77
CA PHE A 183 6.36 -14.35 3.26
C PHE A 183 6.04 -14.62 4.73
N GLN A 184 6.32 -13.65 5.57
CA GLN A 184 6.00 -13.68 7.00
C GLN A 184 4.56 -13.26 7.24
N ALA A 185 4.06 -12.32 6.43
CA ALA A 185 2.70 -11.82 6.54
C ALA A 185 2.07 -11.46 5.19
N VAL A 186 0.74 -11.57 5.13
CA VAL A 186 -0.09 -11.13 4.01
C VAL A 186 -1.25 -10.32 4.57
N ALA A 187 -1.49 -9.11 4.06
CA ALA A 187 -2.54 -8.24 4.56
C ALA A 187 -3.37 -7.59 3.45
N THR A 188 -4.64 -7.30 3.75
CA THR A 188 -5.54 -6.55 2.86
C THR A 188 -6.49 -5.66 3.65
N THR A 189 -6.94 -4.60 3.00
CA THR A 189 -8.10 -3.83 3.46
C THR A 189 -9.38 -4.38 2.85
N LEU A 190 -10.44 -4.37 3.63
CA LEU A 190 -11.79 -4.75 3.20
C LEU A 190 -12.66 -3.50 3.16
N ARG A 191 -13.27 -3.24 2.01
CA ARG A 191 -14.10 -2.06 1.83
C ARG A 191 -15.36 -2.38 1.06
N ASN A 192 -16.51 -1.92 1.58
CA ASN A 192 -17.78 -1.94 0.89
C ASN A 192 -18.31 -0.50 0.75
N ALA A 193 -18.30 0.04 -0.48
CA ALA A 193 -18.83 1.38 -0.75
C ALA A 193 -20.35 1.32 -0.85
N LYS A 194 -21.08 1.80 0.16
CA LYS A 194 -22.54 1.97 0.13
C LYS A 194 -22.91 3.16 -0.74
N THR A 195 -22.20 4.28 -0.55
CA THR A 195 -22.25 5.46 -1.38
C THR A 195 -20.81 5.95 -1.63
N ALA A 196 -20.64 7.03 -2.34
CA ALA A 196 -19.31 7.63 -2.54
C ALA A 196 -18.69 8.10 -1.21
N THR A 197 -19.53 8.49 -0.25
CA THR A 197 -19.11 9.08 1.03
C THR A 197 -19.41 8.21 2.25
N VAL A 198 -20.10 7.07 2.09
CA VAL A 198 -20.37 6.12 3.18
C VAL A 198 -19.83 4.75 2.81
N ASN A 199 -18.88 4.27 3.58
CA ASN A 199 -18.22 2.99 3.34
C ASN A 199 -18.20 2.14 4.62
N ASP A 200 -18.31 0.83 4.47
CA ASP A 200 -17.86 -0.09 5.51
C ASP A 200 -16.38 -0.35 5.32
N TRP A 201 -15.63 -0.37 6.40
CA TRP A 201 -14.18 -0.51 6.40
C TRP A 201 -13.69 -1.51 7.42
N SER A 202 -12.76 -2.36 7.04
CA SER A 202 -12.05 -3.31 7.89
C SER A 202 -10.73 -3.73 7.23
N ALA A 203 -10.03 -4.70 7.82
CA ALA A 203 -8.82 -5.29 7.27
C ALA A 203 -8.62 -6.71 7.78
N VAL A 204 -7.76 -7.47 7.10
CA VAL A 204 -7.33 -8.81 7.51
C VAL A 204 -5.82 -8.91 7.40
N LEU A 205 -5.20 -9.52 8.39
CA LEU A 205 -3.79 -9.89 8.43
C LEU A 205 -3.68 -11.42 8.57
N TYR A 206 -2.85 -12.03 7.76
CA TYR A 206 -2.38 -13.40 7.93
C TYR A 206 -0.91 -13.39 8.33
N ILE A 207 -0.58 -13.93 9.48
CA ILE A 207 0.77 -14.01 10.02
C ILE A 207 0.87 -15.21 10.96
N ASP A 208 2.01 -15.88 11.01
CA ASP A 208 2.28 -17.01 11.88
C ASP A 208 1.26 -18.18 11.76
N GLY A 209 0.67 -18.34 10.57
CA GLY A 209 -0.32 -19.40 10.31
C GLY A 209 -1.76 -19.02 10.68
N GLU A 210 -2.01 -17.86 11.27
CA GLU A 210 -3.29 -17.43 11.80
C GLU A 210 -3.82 -16.19 11.09
N PHE A 211 -5.16 -16.00 11.13
CA PHE A 211 -5.84 -14.82 10.60
C PHE A 211 -6.32 -13.91 11.72
N TYR A 212 -6.05 -12.64 11.56
CA TYR A 212 -6.48 -11.57 12.46
C TYR A 212 -7.32 -10.56 11.69
N ASP A 213 -8.58 -10.44 12.07
CA ASP A 213 -9.52 -9.51 11.45
C ASP A 213 -9.54 -8.21 12.29
N ALA A 214 -9.42 -7.06 11.63
CA ALA A 214 -9.55 -5.77 12.29
C ALA A 214 -11.01 -5.53 12.72
N ILE A 215 -11.20 -4.71 13.75
CA ILE A 215 -12.52 -4.27 14.20
C ILE A 215 -13.23 -3.58 13.05
N PRO A 216 -14.42 -4.09 12.61
CA PRO A 216 -15.17 -3.49 11.52
C PRO A 216 -15.65 -2.07 11.87
N ARG A 217 -15.59 -1.17 10.91
CA ARG A 217 -16.15 0.17 10.98
C ARG A 217 -17.27 0.31 9.95
N PRO A 218 -18.49 -0.09 10.30
CA PRO A 218 -19.64 0.03 9.42
C PRO A 218 -20.03 1.51 9.27
N GLU A 219 -20.52 1.86 8.08
CA GLU A 219 -21.08 3.19 7.79
C GLU A 219 -20.14 4.35 8.09
N LEU A 220 -18.84 4.14 7.90
CA LEU A 220 -17.83 5.18 8.03
C LEU A 220 -18.12 6.29 7.00
N GLU A 221 -18.42 7.48 7.49
CA GLU A 221 -18.52 8.70 6.66
C GLU A 221 -17.11 9.15 6.28
N ILE A 222 -16.80 9.11 5.00
CA ILE A 222 -15.48 9.46 4.49
C ILE A 222 -15.52 10.78 3.72
N TYR A 223 -14.43 11.53 3.78
CA TYR A 223 -14.22 12.71 2.94
C TYR A 223 -13.86 12.30 1.52
N ASP A 224 -12.83 11.47 1.37
CA ASP A 224 -12.50 10.72 0.16
C ASP A 224 -11.76 9.41 0.52
N ARG A 225 -11.35 8.64 -0.49
CA ARG A 225 -10.72 7.33 -0.28
C ARG A 225 -9.24 7.30 -0.56
N VAL A 226 -8.66 8.41 -1.02
CA VAL A 226 -7.25 8.48 -1.42
C VAL A 226 -6.38 8.38 -0.17
N GLY A 227 -5.27 7.66 -0.23
CA GLY A 227 -4.38 7.48 0.91
C GLY A 227 -4.80 6.43 1.95
N GLY A 228 -6.07 5.96 1.95
CA GLY A 228 -6.53 4.99 2.95
C GLY A 228 -5.77 3.67 2.96
N GLY A 229 -5.33 3.17 1.80
CA GLY A 229 -4.47 1.99 1.66
C GLY A 229 -3.06 2.22 2.19
N ASP A 230 -2.45 3.34 1.82
CA ASP A 230 -1.10 3.73 2.25
C ASP A 230 -1.05 3.96 3.77
N SER A 231 -2.10 4.60 4.32
CA SER A 231 -2.23 4.79 5.76
C SER A 231 -2.48 3.49 6.51
N PHE A 232 -3.25 2.56 5.93
CA PHE A 232 -3.36 1.20 6.48
C PHE A 232 -2.00 0.53 6.52
N ALA A 233 -1.24 0.55 5.43
CA ALA A 233 0.09 -0.05 5.38
C ALA A 233 1.02 0.55 6.45
N SER A 234 1.04 1.88 6.59
CA SER A 234 1.90 2.55 7.57
C SER A 234 1.51 2.22 9.02
N GLY A 235 0.22 2.18 9.35
CA GLY A 235 -0.25 1.80 10.67
C GLY A 235 0.04 0.34 11.02
N LEU A 236 -0.14 -0.58 10.06
CA LEU A 236 0.22 -1.99 10.21
C LEU A 236 1.74 -2.15 10.43
N ILE A 237 2.56 -1.49 9.60
CA ILE A 237 4.02 -1.51 9.71
C ILE A 237 4.45 -0.99 11.08
N TYR A 238 3.88 0.12 11.54
CA TYR A 238 4.15 0.67 12.87
C TYR A 238 3.86 -0.37 13.97
N GLY A 239 2.67 -0.98 13.95
CA GLY A 239 2.29 -1.99 14.94
C GLY A 239 3.27 -3.18 14.97
N LEU A 240 3.64 -3.70 13.80
CA LEU A 240 4.60 -4.81 13.69
C LEU A 240 6.01 -4.40 14.16
N MET A 241 6.48 -3.19 13.80
CA MET A 241 7.80 -2.68 14.23
C MET A 241 7.91 -2.43 15.72
N GLU A 242 6.80 -2.07 16.37
CA GLU A 242 6.72 -1.85 17.83
C GLU A 242 6.44 -3.14 18.61
N GLY A 243 6.39 -4.30 17.92
CA GLY A 243 6.18 -5.60 18.55
C GLY A 243 4.79 -5.77 19.16
N LYS A 244 3.79 -5.07 18.63
CA LYS A 244 2.39 -5.28 18.99
C LYS A 244 1.95 -6.68 18.57
N ASP A 245 0.98 -7.25 19.29
CA ASP A 245 0.41 -8.51 18.82
C ASP A 245 -0.29 -8.31 17.45
N PRO A 246 -0.42 -9.37 16.63
CA PRO A 246 -0.96 -9.25 15.28
C PRO A 246 -2.37 -8.67 15.22
N ALA A 247 -3.23 -8.96 16.20
CA ALA A 247 -4.58 -8.39 16.26
C ALA A 247 -4.52 -6.88 16.54
N GLU A 248 -3.61 -6.43 17.39
CA GLU A 248 -3.36 -5.02 17.64
C GLU A 248 -2.78 -4.34 16.38
N ALA A 249 -1.77 -4.94 15.76
CA ALA A 249 -1.10 -4.38 14.58
C ALA A 249 -2.07 -4.14 13.40
N VAL A 250 -2.95 -5.10 13.08
CA VAL A 250 -3.96 -4.92 12.02
C VAL A 250 -4.96 -3.82 12.36
N ASN A 251 -5.28 -3.64 13.65
CA ASN A 251 -6.15 -2.57 14.10
C ASN A 251 -5.50 -1.19 14.02
N TYR A 252 -4.19 -1.06 14.26
CA TYR A 252 -3.45 0.18 13.98
C TYR A 252 -3.56 0.56 12.51
N GLY A 253 -3.36 -0.39 11.60
CA GLY A 253 -3.55 -0.17 10.16
C GLY A 253 -4.96 0.29 9.83
N ALA A 254 -5.98 -0.46 10.25
CA ALA A 254 -7.38 -0.15 9.97
C ALA A 254 -7.83 1.19 10.57
N ALA A 255 -7.35 1.54 11.75
CA ALA A 255 -7.63 2.81 12.41
C ALA A 255 -7.00 3.99 11.67
N HIS A 256 -5.73 3.87 11.28
CA HIS A 256 -5.03 4.93 10.56
C HIS A 256 -5.64 5.15 9.17
N GLY A 257 -5.96 4.08 8.43
CA GLY A 257 -6.67 4.18 7.15
C GLY A 257 -8.06 4.83 7.28
N ALA A 258 -8.79 4.56 8.36
CA ALA A 258 -10.08 5.22 8.63
C ALA A 258 -9.91 6.72 8.90
N LEU A 259 -8.90 7.11 9.70
CA LEU A 259 -8.59 8.52 9.98
C LEU A 259 -8.21 9.27 8.70
N GLU A 260 -7.39 8.66 7.84
CA GLU A 260 -7.03 9.24 6.55
C GLU A 260 -8.26 9.54 5.69
N MET A 261 -9.13 8.57 5.50
CA MET A 261 -10.34 8.75 4.69
C MET A 261 -11.29 9.83 5.21
N THR A 262 -11.13 10.27 6.45
CA THR A 262 -11.89 11.40 7.03
C THR A 262 -11.15 12.74 6.95
N THR A 263 -9.95 12.73 6.34
CA THR A 263 -9.10 13.91 6.15
C THR A 263 -9.12 14.34 4.67
N PRO A 264 -9.16 15.64 4.34
CA PRO A 264 -9.02 16.08 2.95
C PRO A 264 -7.61 15.83 2.40
N GLY A 265 -7.54 15.23 1.21
CA GLY A 265 -6.26 14.97 0.53
C GLY A 265 -5.82 13.52 0.68
N ASP A 266 -4.53 13.27 0.49
CA ASP A 266 -3.91 11.95 0.50
C ASP A 266 -2.82 11.80 1.59
N THR A 267 -2.83 12.72 2.54
CA THR A 267 -1.80 12.77 3.60
C THR A 267 -2.44 13.14 4.93
N THR A 268 -2.55 12.17 5.81
CA THR A 268 -2.98 12.43 7.18
C THR A 268 -1.84 12.99 8.03
N MET A 269 -2.20 13.89 8.94
CA MET A 269 -1.32 14.37 10.01
C MET A 269 -1.74 13.81 11.37
N ALA A 270 -2.47 12.69 11.38
CA ALA A 270 -2.89 12.03 12.61
C ALA A 270 -1.69 11.67 13.47
N THR A 271 -1.77 12.07 14.73
CA THR A 271 -0.79 11.71 15.74
C THR A 271 -0.96 10.26 16.19
N LEU A 272 0.09 9.66 16.74
CA LEU A 272 0.02 8.32 17.33
C LEU A 272 -1.14 8.20 18.34
N ARG A 273 -1.32 9.21 19.20
CA ARG A 273 -2.41 9.25 20.20
C ARG A 273 -3.80 9.19 19.54
N GLU A 274 -3.99 9.86 18.41
CA GLU A 274 -5.26 9.81 17.66
C GLU A 274 -5.50 8.44 17.05
N VAL A 275 -4.46 7.80 16.51
CA VAL A 275 -4.54 6.43 16.00
C VAL A 275 -4.86 5.46 17.14
N GLU A 276 -4.17 5.52 18.27
CA GLU A 276 -4.42 4.69 19.46
C GLU A 276 -5.86 4.85 19.98
N LYS A 277 -6.36 6.07 20.02
CA LYS A 277 -7.75 6.34 20.39
C LYS A 277 -8.73 5.71 19.39
N ALA A 278 -8.43 5.76 18.11
CA ALA A 278 -9.25 5.15 17.07
C ALA A 278 -9.18 3.62 17.08
N VAL A 279 -8.04 3.01 17.43
CA VAL A 279 -7.89 1.56 17.68
C VAL A 279 -8.87 1.10 18.75
N GLY A 280 -8.96 1.83 19.87
CA GLY A 280 -9.85 1.53 20.98
C GLY A 280 -11.34 1.81 20.74
N GLY A 281 -11.75 2.17 19.51
CA GLY A 281 -13.14 2.53 19.22
C GLY A 281 -13.54 3.91 19.78
N GLY A 282 -12.58 4.82 19.89
CA GLY A 282 -12.73 6.13 20.51
C GLY A 282 -13.83 7.00 19.91
N SER A 283 -14.48 7.82 20.75
CA SER A 283 -15.52 8.74 20.30
C SER A 283 -14.93 9.98 19.61
N ALA A 284 -15.65 10.51 18.62
CA ALA A 284 -15.34 11.80 17.97
C ALA A 284 -15.57 13.04 18.86
N ARG A 285 -15.69 12.85 20.21
CA ARG A 285 -15.82 13.95 21.15
C ARG A 285 -14.53 14.76 21.21
N VAL A 286 -14.68 16.07 21.35
CA VAL A 286 -13.56 17.00 21.52
C VAL A 286 -12.66 16.55 22.65
N ASP A 287 -11.40 16.32 22.36
CA ASP A 287 -10.35 16.12 23.34
C ASP A 287 -9.97 17.50 23.91
N ARG A 288 -10.10 17.68 25.22
CA ARG A 288 -9.77 18.94 25.93
C ARG A 288 -8.56 18.72 26.81
#